data_b2420a528d8717e1da222ad7a309a368
#
_entry.id   b2420a528d8717e1da222ad7a309a368
#
_cell.length_a   1.000
_cell.length_b   1.000
_cell.length_c   1.000
_cell.angle_alpha   90.00
_cell.angle_beta   90.00
_cell.angle_gamma   90.00
#
_symmetry.space_group_name_H-M   'P 1'
#
loop_
_entity.id
_entity.type
_entity.pdbx_description
1 polymer ?
#
loop_
_entity_poly.entity_id
_entity_poly.type
_entity_poly.pdbx_seq_one_letter_code
_entity_poly.pdbx_strand_id
1 'polypeptide(L)'
;MTGVCVAKPVLVDTCVWVEHVHREVDVLRRLCAESRALIHPDVRGEVMLGCGEERDLLVKRLRLLPGIDRPPQVDIESLVQQHAIACKRVGWVDAVLLCTAMIDPRRPAVLTFDRRLLREAIRLGVAFAG
;
A
#
# COMPACT_ATOMS: atom_id res chain seq x y z
N MET A 1 -0.56 -22.33 25.32
CA MET A 1 0.42 -21.85 24.38
C MET A 1 0.27 -20.37 24.14
N THR A 2 1.29 -19.72 24.28
CA THR A 2 1.30 -18.30 23.97
C THR A 2 1.21 -18.12 22.48
N GLY A 3 0.24 -17.36 22.03
CA GLY A 3 0.12 -17.01 20.64
C GLY A 3 1.35 -16.28 20.16
N VAL A 4 1.89 -16.72 19.03
CA VAL A 4 2.90 -15.94 18.33
C VAL A 4 2.20 -14.72 17.78
N CYS A 5 2.64 -13.55 18.20
CA CYS A 5 2.13 -12.30 17.65
C CYS A 5 2.68 -12.15 16.23
N VAL A 6 1.86 -12.47 15.25
CA VAL A 6 2.22 -12.27 13.85
C VAL A 6 2.12 -10.78 13.55
N ALA A 7 3.24 -10.17 13.18
CA ALA A 7 3.25 -8.78 12.82
C ALA A 7 2.35 -8.53 11.59
N LYS A 8 1.60 -7.45 11.60
CA LYS A 8 0.70 -7.10 10.51
C LYS A 8 1.44 -6.93 9.19
N PRO A 9 0.86 -7.39 8.08
CA PRO A 9 1.38 -7.02 6.78
C PRO A 9 1.18 -5.52 6.52
N VAL A 10 1.98 -4.99 5.61
CA VAL A 10 1.99 -3.56 5.29
C VAL A 10 1.80 -3.38 3.79
N LEU A 11 0.78 -2.62 3.44
CA LEU A 11 0.50 -2.26 2.06
C LEU A 11 1.32 -1.01 1.71
N VAL A 12 2.25 -1.14 0.79
CA VAL A 12 3.23 -0.09 0.50
C VAL A 12 2.83 0.68 -0.75
N ASP A 13 2.71 2.00 -0.59
CA ASP A 13 2.36 2.92 -1.68
C ASP A 13 3.50 3.07 -2.70
N THR A 14 3.14 3.46 -3.91
CA THR A 14 4.06 3.63 -5.05
C THR A 14 5.25 4.52 -4.72
N CYS A 15 5.02 5.65 -4.05
CA CYS A 15 6.08 6.62 -3.76
C CYS A 15 7.20 6.02 -2.90
N VAL A 16 6.87 5.08 -2.03
CA VAL A 16 7.87 4.41 -1.16
C VAL A 16 8.75 3.49 -2.00
N TRP A 17 8.14 2.72 -2.92
CA TRP A 17 8.89 1.85 -3.83
C TRP A 17 9.82 2.65 -4.74
N VAL A 18 9.33 3.74 -5.29
CA VAL A 18 10.11 4.60 -6.19
C VAL A 18 11.29 5.24 -5.43
N GLU A 19 11.04 5.74 -4.22
CA GLU A 19 12.11 6.30 -3.38
C GLU A 19 13.18 5.26 -3.08
N HIS A 20 12.79 4.03 -2.81
CA HIS A 20 13.71 2.94 -2.48
C HIS A 20 14.67 2.60 -3.64
N VAL A 21 14.26 2.84 -4.88
CA VAL A 21 15.14 2.65 -6.04
C VAL A 21 16.26 3.70 -6.05
N HIS A 22 15.94 4.95 -5.70
CA HIS A 22 16.90 6.04 -5.70
C HIS A 22 17.76 6.07 -4.44
N ARG A 23 17.17 5.68 -3.32
CA ARG A 23 17.79 5.79 -2.02
C ARG A 23 17.14 4.77 -1.09
N GLU A 24 17.95 3.85 -0.54
CA GLU A 24 17.41 2.78 0.30
C GLU A 24 16.54 3.31 1.43
N VAL A 25 15.34 2.76 1.52
CA VAL A 25 14.38 3.07 2.58
C VAL A 25 14.46 1.96 3.63
N ASP A 26 15.05 2.26 4.78
CA ASP A 26 15.32 1.25 5.81
C ASP A 26 14.07 0.52 6.29
N VAL A 27 12.97 1.24 6.51
CA VAL A 27 11.73 0.60 6.95
C VAL A 27 11.21 -0.38 5.91
N LEU A 28 11.31 -0.03 4.62
CA LEU A 28 10.87 -0.92 3.55
C LEU A 28 11.77 -2.15 3.45
N ARG A 29 13.08 -1.97 3.58
CA ARG A 29 14.02 -3.09 3.59
C ARG A 29 13.69 -4.08 4.70
N ARG A 30 13.40 -3.59 5.90
CA ARG A 30 13.01 -4.45 7.02
C ARG A 30 11.70 -5.18 6.77
N LEU A 31 10.71 -4.47 6.23
CA LEU A 31 9.42 -5.08 5.91
C LEU A 31 9.55 -6.18 4.87
N CYS A 32 10.39 -5.98 3.86
CA CYS A 32 10.65 -7.01 2.85
C CYS A 32 11.37 -8.22 3.47
N ALA A 33 12.37 -7.97 4.32
CA ALA A 33 13.10 -9.04 4.99
C ALA A 33 12.18 -9.87 5.91
N GLU A 34 11.17 -9.25 6.49
CA GLU A 34 10.18 -9.91 7.37
C GLU A 34 9.00 -10.47 6.59
N SER A 35 9.01 -10.39 5.27
CA SER A 35 7.91 -10.80 4.38
C SER A 35 6.58 -10.12 4.70
N ARG A 36 6.65 -8.89 5.16
CA ARG A 36 5.48 -8.08 5.55
C ARG A 36 5.03 -7.09 4.49
N ALA A 37 5.91 -6.74 3.54
CA ALA A 37 5.56 -5.79 2.48
C ALA A 37 4.66 -6.45 1.46
N LEU A 38 3.48 -5.87 1.23
CA LEU A 38 2.51 -6.34 0.24
C LEU A 38 2.50 -5.43 -0.97
N ILE A 39 2.36 -6.03 -2.14
CA ILE A 39 2.19 -5.29 -3.38
C ILE A 39 0.74 -5.33 -3.84
N HIS A 40 0.17 -4.14 -4.07
CA HIS A 40 -1.16 -4.00 -4.63
C HIS A 40 -1.08 -3.95 -6.16
N PRO A 41 -2.03 -4.58 -6.87
CA PRO A 41 -2.03 -4.54 -8.36
C PRO A 41 -2.02 -3.12 -8.91
N ASP A 42 -2.74 -2.20 -8.30
CA ASP A 42 -2.81 -0.80 -8.77
C ASP A 42 -1.49 -0.06 -8.55
N VAL A 43 -0.75 -0.39 -7.49
CA VAL A 43 0.60 0.13 -7.26
C VAL A 43 1.55 -0.39 -8.33
N ARG A 44 1.48 -1.68 -8.63
CA ARG A 44 2.29 -2.26 -9.70
C ARG A 44 1.97 -1.61 -11.05
N GLY A 45 0.68 -1.34 -11.29
CA GLY A 45 0.24 -0.62 -12.49
C GLY A 45 0.82 0.79 -12.57
N GLU A 46 0.83 1.54 -11.48
CA GLU A 46 1.44 2.87 -11.44
C GLU A 46 2.93 2.82 -11.72
N VAL A 47 3.63 1.85 -11.15
CA VAL A 47 5.06 1.66 -11.42
C VAL A 47 5.30 1.36 -12.89
N MET A 48 4.43 0.57 -13.51
CA MET A 48 4.54 0.24 -14.95
C MET A 48 4.37 1.46 -15.85
N LEU A 49 3.66 2.48 -15.41
CA LEU A 49 3.50 3.73 -16.16
C LEU A 49 4.77 4.59 -16.15
N GLY A 50 5.71 4.31 -15.28
CA GLY A 50 7.02 4.98 -15.30
C GLY A 50 7.83 4.58 -16.52
N CYS A 51 9.03 5.10 -16.66
CA CYS A 51 9.90 4.82 -17.79
C CYS A 51 11.34 4.56 -17.36
N GLY A 52 12.10 3.92 -18.25
CA GLY A 52 13.52 3.66 -18.03
C GLY A 52 13.81 2.28 -17.46
N GLU A 53 15.11 1.97 -17.34
CA GLU A 53 15.58 0.68 -16.86
C GLU A 53 15.23 0.43 -15.40
N GLU A 54 15.21 1.48 -14.60
CA GLU A 54 14.84 1.40 -13.18
C GLU A 54 13.42 0.89 -13.01
N ARG A 55 12.50 1.36 -13.87
CA ARG A 55 11.12 0.89 -13.88
C ARG A 55 11.06 -0.60 -14.14
N ASP A 56 11.78 -1.08 -15.15
CA ASP A 56 11.75 -2.49 -15.53
C ASP A 56 12.28 -3.39 -14.42
N LEU A 57 13.37 -2.96 -13.77
CA LEU A 57 13.94 -3.70 -12.65
C LEU A 57 12.98 -3.71 -11.45
N LEU A 58 12.36 -2.59 -11.16
CA LEU A 58 11.41 -2.51 -10.06
C LEU A 58 10.19 -3.40 -10.30
N VAL A 59 9.64 -3.39 -11.52
CA VAL A 59 8.49 -4.25 -11.86
C VAL A 59 8.84 -5.72 -11.65
N LYS A 60 10.03 -6.15 -12.07
CA LYS A 60 10.48 -7.53 -11.84
C LYS A 60 10.54 -7.89 -10.37
N ARG A 61 11.07 -7.00 -9.54
CA ARG A 61 11.15 -7.20 -8.09
C ARG A 61 9.77 -7.26 -7.46
N LEU A 62 8.87 -6.38 -7.86
CA LEU A 62 7.51 -6.34 -7.30
C LEU A 62 6.73 -7.61 -7.58
N ARG A 63 6.98 -8.28 -8.69
CA ARG A 63 6.33 -9.55 -9.03
C ARG A 63 6.70 -10.70 -8.09
N LEU A 64 7.81 -10.57 -7.37
CA LEU A 64 8.26 -11.59 -6.43
C LEU A 64 7.71 -11.40 -5.02
N LEU A 65 7.03 -10.30 -4.77
CA LEU A 65 6.51 -9.98 -3.43
C LEU A 65 5.13 -10.57 -3.22
N PRO A 66 4.77 -10.82 -1.94
CA PRO A 66 3.40 -11.20 -1.62
C PRO A 66 2.42 -10.12 -2.09
N GLY A 67 1.35 -10.57 -2.72
CA GLY A 67 0.31 -9.67 -3.23
C GLY A 67 -0.87 -9.53 -2.27
N ILE A 68 -1.73 -8.60 -2.59
CA ILE A 68 -3.02 -8.43 -1.93
C ILE A 68 -4.07 -8.28 -3.02
N ASP A 69 -5.25 -8.86 -2.80
CA ASP A 69 -6.33 -8.80 -3.78
C ASP A 69 -7.00 -7.42 -3.78
N ARG A 70 -7.22 -6.89 -4.97
CA ARG A 70 -8.00 -5.68 -5.12
C ARG A 70 -9.48 -6.02 -4.91
N PRO A 71 -10.17 -5.33 -3.99
CA PRO A 71 -11.60 -5.60 -3.79
C PRO A 71 -12.41 -5.29 -5.06
N PRO A 72 -13.62 -5.86 -5.18
CA PRO A 72 -14.52 -5.48 -6.27
C PRO A 72 -14.82 -3.99 -6.27
N GLN A 73 -15.02 -3.43 -7.47
CA GLN A 73 -15.27 -2.00 -7.64
C GLN A 73 -16.42 -1.49 -6.77
N VAL A 74 -17.51 -2.25 -6.72
CA VAL A 74 -18.71 -1.83 -5.94
C VAL A 74 -18.41 -1.74 -4.45
N ASP A 75 -17.53 -2.60 -3.92
CA ASP A 75 -17.16 -2.56 -2.52
C ASP A 75 -16.30 -1.34 -2.20
N ILE A 76 -15.39 -0.99 -3.12
CA ILE A 76 -14.59 0.22 -3.00
C ILE A 76 -15.50 1.45 -3.01
N GLU A 77 -16.43 1.53 -3.96
CA GLU A 77 -17.37 2.64 -4.06
C GLU A 77 -18.21 2.78 -2.79
N SER A 78 -18.66 1.66 -2.25
CA SER A 78 -19.44 1.65 -1.01
C SER A 78 -18.67 2.23 0.17
N LEU A 79 -17.40 1.85 0.33
CA LEU A 79 -16.56 2.37 1.40
C LEU A 79 -16.21 3.85 1.20
N VAL A 80 -15.97 4.26 -0.05
CA VAL A 80 -15.72 5.66 -0.36
C VAL A 80 -16.91 6.52 0.10
N GLN A 81 -18.12 6.09 -0.16
CA GLN A 81 -19.33 6.79 0.30
C GLN A 81 -19.46 6.73 1.83
N GLN A 82 -19.33 5.56 2.39
CA GLN A 82 -19.49 5.33 3.83
C GLN A 82 -18.53 6.19 4.66
N HIS A 83 -17.29 6.32 4.22
CA HIS A 83 -16.24 7.04 4.95
C HIS A 83 -15.99 8.46 4.42
N ALA A 84 -16.80 8.92 3.48
CA ALA A 84 -16.69 10.25 2.89
C ALA A 84 -15.28 10.54 2.34
N ILE A 85 -14.68 9.55 1.68
CA ILE A 85 -13.37 9.73 1.04
C ILE A 85 -13.59 10.61 -0.19
N ALA A 86 -12.90 11.73 -0.29
CA ALA A 86 -13.18 12.73 -1.30
C ALA A 86 -11.91 13.16 -2.05
N CYS A 87 -12.10 13.57 -3.31
CA CYS A 87 -11.00 14.00 -4.18
C CYS A 87 -10.20 15.19 -3.63
N LYS A 88 -10.76 15.94 -2.68
CA LYS A 88 -10.04 17.01 -2.00
C LYS A 88 -8.88 16.49 -1.14
N ARG A 89 -8.96 15.23 -0.75
CA ARG A 89 -7.99 14.62 0.16
C ARG A 89 -7.07 13.63 -0.54
N VAL A 90 -7.61 12.78 -1.40
CA VAL A 90 -6.83 11.74 -2.08
C VAL A 90 -7.37 11.49 -3.49
N GLY A 91 -6.52 10.97 -4.36
CA GLY A 91 -6.95 10.48 -5.67
C GLY A 91 -7.54 9.08 -5.61
N TRP A 92 -7.99 8.60 -6.77
CA TRP A 92 -8.69 7.31 -6.84
C TRP A 92 -7.80 6.12 -6.43
N VAL A 93 -6.56 6.04 -6.92
CA VAL A 93 -5.67 4.92 -6.56
C VAL A 93 -5.43 4.90 -5.06
N ASP A 94 -5.24 6.06 -4.44
CA ASP A 94 -5.06 6.16 -3.00
C ASP A 94 -6.31 5.67 -2.26
N ALA A 95 -7.50 6.03 -2.75
CA ALA A 95 -8.76 5.56 -2.20
C ALA A 95 -8.87 4.03 -2.30
N VAL A 96 -8.43 3.45 -3.42
CA VAL A 96 -8.40 1.99 -3.59
C VAL A 96 -7.48 1.34 -2.55
N LEU A 97 -6.30 1.90 -2.30
CA LEU A 97 -5.39 1.37 -1.29
C LEU A 97 -6.01 1.40 0.11
N LEU A 98 -6.63 2.52 0.47
CA LEU A 98 -7.28 2.67 1.78
C LEU A 98 -8.41 1.65 1.94
N CYS A 99 -9.26 1.51 0.93
CA CYS A 99 -10.37 0.56 0.97
C CYS A 99 -9.86 -0.89 1.02
N THR A 100 -8.81 -1.21 0.27
CA THR A 100 -8.21 -2.54 0.32
C THR A 100 -7.72 -2.87 1.73
N ALA A 101 -7.05 -1.91 2.38
CA ALA A 101 -6.58 -2.10 3.75
C ALA A 101 -7.73 -2.32 4.74
N MET A 102 -8.86 -1.65 4.53
CA MET A 102 -10.02 -1.80 5.40
C MET A 102 -10.76 -3.12 5.18
N ILE A 103 -10.77 -3.64 3.95
CA ILE A 103 -11.51 -4.84 3.58
C ILE A 103 -10.73 -6.12 3.87
N ASP A 104 -9.41 -6.13 3.66
CA ASP A 104 -8.62 -7.35 3.81
C ASP A 104 -8.69 -7.84 5.26
N PRO A 105 -8.98 -9.15 5.47
CA PRO A 105 -9.12 -9.69 6.84
C PRO A 105 -7.86 -9.53 7.70
N ARG A 106 -6.68 -9.44 7.07
CA ARG A 106 -5.42 -9.24 7.79
C ARG A 106 -5.26 -7.81 8.29
N ARG A 107 -6.11 -6.89 7.82
CA ARG A 107 -6.07 -5.48 8.18
C ARG A 107 -4.68 -4.86 8.05
N PRO A 108 -4.09 -4.90 6.85
CA PRO A 108 -2.75 -4.34 6.67
C PRO A 108 -2.74 -2.84 6.96
N ALA A 109 -1.60 -2.34 7.42
CA ALA A 109 -1.38 -0.91 7.54
C ALA A 109 -0.88 -0.37 6.21
N VAL A 110 -1.14 0.90 5.92
CA VAL A 110 -0.69 1.58 4.70
C VAL A 110 0.56 2.40 5.00
N LEU A 111 1.65 2.12 4.30
CA LEU A 111 2.90 2.88 4.38
C LEU A 111 2.97 3.81 3.17
N THR A 112 3.06 5.10 3.41
CA THR A 112 3.17 6.12 2.37
C THR A 112 4.02 7.30 2.84
N PHE A 113 4.64 8.00 1.88
CA PHE A 113 5.32 9.28 2.13
C PHE A 113 4.46 10.46 1.67
N ASP A 114 3.31 10.20 1.06
CA ASP A 114 2.36 11.24 0.66
C ASP A 114 1.59 11.72 1.88
N ARG A 115 1.69 13.00 2.20
CA ARG A 115 1.07 13.56 3.39
C ARG A 115 -0.47 13.48 3.37
N ARG A 116 -1.06 13.65 2.20
CA ARG A 116 -2.54 13.59 2.07
C ARG A 116 -3.04 12.18 2.32
N LEU A 117 -2.38 11.20 1.70
CA LEU A 117 -2.74 9.79 1.91
C LEU A 117 -2.50 9.40 3.37
N LEU A 118 -1.40 9.82 3.97
CA LEU A 118 -1.11 9.53 5.37
C LEU A 118 -2.21 10.07 6.30
N ARG A 119 -2.66 11.30 6.08
CA ARG A 119 -3.74 11.90 6.88
C ARG A 119 -5.02 11.07 6.79
N GLU A 120 -5.39 10.65 5.59
CA GLU A 120 -6.58 9.81 5.42
C GLU A 120 -6.38 8.43 6.04
N ALA A 121 -5.21 7.84 5.91
CA ALA A 121 -4.90 6.56 6.54
C ALA A 121 -5.02 6.66 8.07
N ILE A 122 -4.54 7.74 8.65
CA ILE A 122 -4.70 8.01 10.09
C ILE A 122 -6.17 8.14 10.45
N ARG A 123 -6.92 8.92 9.69
CA ARG A 123 -8.36 9.14 9.93
C ARG A 123 -9.12 7.83 9.91
N LEU A 124 -8.78 6.93 8.99
CA LEU A 124 -9.46 5.66 8.81
C LEU A 124 -8.88 4.53 9.67
N GLY A 125 -7.84 4.81 10.45
CA GLY A 125 -7.26 3.82 11.36
C GLY A 125 -6.41 2.77 10.69
N VAL A 126 -5.86 3.05 9.51
CA VAL A 126 -5.05 2.07 8.75
C VAL A 126 -3.62 2.55 8.47
N ALA A 127 -3.16 3.61 9.13
CA ALA A 127 -1.81 4.12 8.90
C ALA A 127 -0.75 3.21 9.52
N PHE A 128 0.35 3.02 8.80
CA PHE A 128 1.52 2.35 9.35
C PHE A 128 2.18 3.23 10.40
N ALA A 129 2.44 2.67 11.57
CA ALA A 129 2.97 3.41 12.72
C ALA A 129 4.31 2.85 13.21
N GLY A 130 4.95 2.09 12.39
CA GLY A 130 6.19 1.45 12.80
C GLY A 130 7.40 2.00 12.19
#